data_9eed03dc29621b3d55bde6983461544d
#
_entry.id   9eed03dc29621b3d55bde6983461544d
#
_cell.length_a   1.000
_cell.length_b   1.000
_cell.length_c   1.000
_cell.angle_alpha   90.00
_cell.angle_beta   90.00
_cell.angle_gamma   90.00
#
_symmetry.space_group_name_H-M   'P 1'
#
loop_
_entity.id
_entity.type
_entity.pdbx_description
1 polymer ?
#
loop_
_entity_poly.entity_id
_entity_poly.type
_entity_poly.pdbx_seq_one_letter_code
_entity_poly.pdbx_strand_id
1 'polypeptide(L)'
;MKKLTLFSLLLVACFKLGAQDLYSFENSARFADYLILSGRYTMAAAEMERLVFLKPDSLQLKTALLDCYALDQNYEAIERRSLQFPSQGPMHDTLFFNYRVWASLKQQSGQLNAQLNTTYAPVSENARKYYLSWQALLLNDVSSAIKFVPRDALHIPEVKALNETCLKASNIKRKSPALAACMSGIIPGSGKWYAGERKDAVIGFISIGMMAYQAFRGFKKDGTSSVYGWISASLGAGFYLGNIYGSLRSAKRYNERQFKIIIPDIENNFKRFPISTP
;
A
#
# COMPACT_ATOMS: atom_id res chain seq x y z
N MET A 1 23.04 -73.14 -12.27
CA MET A 1 24.01 -72.14 -11.76
C MET A 1 23.82 -70.76 -12.40
N LYS A 2 23.72 -70.61 -13.76
CA LYS A 2 23.60 -69.27 -14.40
C LYS A 2 22.33 -68.47 -14.01
N LYS A 3 21.19 -69.13 -13.69
CA LYS A 3 19.97 -68.43 -13.22
C LYS A 3 20.06 -67.89 -11.81
N LEU A 4 20.83 -68.56 -10.93
CA LEU A 4 21.04 -68.15 -9.53
C LEU A 4 21.97 -66.94 -9.46
N THR A 5 22.98 -66.88 -10.33
CA THR A 5 23.92 -65.78 -10.43
C THR A 5 23.25 -64.50 -11.01
N LEU A 6 22.33 -64.70 -11.96
CA LEU A 6 21.56 -63.57 -12.52
C LEU A 6 20.59 -62.99 -11.48
N PHE A 7 19.96 -63.81 -10.68
CA PHE A 7 19.04 -63.38 -9.62
C PHE A 7 19.78 -62.66 -8.47
N SER A 8 20.98 -63.15 -8.11
CA SER A 8 21.83 -62.44 -7.12
C SER A 8 22.35 -61.13 -7.63
N LEU A 9 22.66 -61.01 -8.94
CA LEU A 9 23.08 -59.72 -9.54
C LEU A 9 21.91 -58.72 -9.60
N LEU A 10 20.68 -59.18 -9.89
CA LEU A 10 19.48 -58.35 -9.88
C LEU A 10 19.15 -57.83 -8.45
N LEU A 11 19.34 -58.71 -7.43
CA LEU A 11 19.13 -58.35 -6.03
C LEU A 11 20.15 -57.29 -5.56
N VAL A 12 21.40 -57.43 -5.96
CA VAL A 12 22.47 -56.43 -5.63
C VAL A 12 22.25 -55.10 -6.37
N ALA A 13 21.68 -55.13 -7.59
CA ALA A 13 21.34 -53.93 -8.33
C ALA A 13 20.14 -53.20 -7.69
N CYS A 14 19.15 -53.92 -7.12
CA CYS A 14 18.06 -53.32 -6.37
C CYS A 14 18.50 -52.63 -5.07
N PHE A 15 19.53 -53.15 -4.40
CA PHE A 15 20.10 -52.51 -3.20
C PHE A 15 20.93 -51.23 -3.48
N LYS A 16 21.33 -51.03 -4.74
CA LYS A 16 22.03 -49.78 -5.15
C LYS A 16 21.09 -48.68 -5.66
N LEU A 17 19.79 -48.96 -5.77
CA LEU A 17 18.76 -47.93 -5.90
C LEU A 17 18.58 -47.27 -4.52
N GLY A 18 19.60 -46.55 -4.06
CA GLY A 18 19.41 -45.66 -2.92
C GLY A 18 18.23 -44.77 -3.21
N ALA A 19 17.13 -44.95 -2.46
CA ALA A 19 16.03 -44.03 -2.51
C ALA A 19 16.63 -42.64 -2.35
N GLN A 20 16.52 -41.82 -3.39
CA GLN A 20 16.92 -40.42 -3.26
C GLN A 20 16.10 -39.87 -2.11
N ASP A 21 16.75 -39.43 -1.05
CA ASP A 21 16.08 -38.77 0.05
C ASP A 21 15.53 -37.44 -0.47
N LEU A 22 14.29 -37.49 -0.94
CA LEU A 22 13.57 -36.32 -1.47
C LEU A 22 13.49 -35.18 -0.46
N TYR A 23 13.62 -35.50 0.82
CA TYR A 23 13.54 -34.56 1.94
C TYR A 23 14.91 -34.13 2.47
N SER A 24 16.03 -34.52 1.81
CA SER A 24 17.34 -34.02 2.15
C SER A 24 17.37 -32.49 2.03
N PHE A 25 18.22 -31.85 2.81
CA PHE A 25 18.38 -30.39 2.78
C PHE A 25 18.64 -29.87 1.36
N GLU A 26 19.51 -30.53 0.60
CA GLU A 26 19.88 -30.12 -0.75
C GLU A 26 18.72 -30.21 -1.74
N ASN A 27 17.97 -31.31 -1.70
CA ASN A 27 16.80 -31.49 -2.59
C ASN A 27 15.69 -30.53 -2.25
N SER A 28 15.46 -30.24 -0.96
CA SER A 28 14.50 -29.26 -0.50
C SER A 28 14.90 -27.84 -0.87
N ALA A 29 16.18 -27.50 -0.79
CA ALA A 29 16.66 -26.19 -1.22
C ALA A 29 16.44 -25.98 -2.74
N ARG A 30 16.80 -26.99 -3.56
CA ARG A 30 16.53 -26.94 -5.01
C ARG A 30 15.05 -26.86 -5.33
N PHE A 31 14.22 -27.55 -4.55
CA PHE A 31 12.77 -27.50 -4.75
C PHE A 31 12.19 -26.14 -4.36
N ALA A 32 12.66 -25.54 -3.27
CA ALA A 32 12.28 -24.20 -2.89
C ALA A 32 12.66 -23.17 -3.96
N ASP A 33 13.87 -23.25 -4.52
CA ASP A 33 14.32 -22.39 -5.62
C ASP A 33 13.43 -22.57 -6.86
N TYR A 34 13.09 -23.81 -7.23
CA TYR A 34 12.17 -24.08 -8.33
C TYR A 34 10.79 -23.44 -8.08
N LEU A 35 10.27 -23.53 -6.86
CA LEU A 35 8.97 -22.94 -6.50
C LEU A 35 9.00 -21.41 -6.62
N ILE A 36 10.11 -20.78 -6.18
CA ILE A 36 10.31 -19.33 -6.30
C ILE A 36 10.33 -18.92 -7.79
N LEU A 37 11.13 -19.61 -8.60
CA LEU A 37 11.27 -19.32 -10.03
C LEU A 37 9.96 -19.55 -10.81
N SER A 38 9.13 -20.50 -10.34
CA SER A 38 7.81 -20.76 -10.94
C SER A 38 6.68 -19.86 -10.42
N GLY A 39 7.00 -18.89 -9.53
CA GLY A 39 6.01 -17.96 -8.95
C GLY A 39 5.07 -18.57 -7.91
N ARG A 40 5.38 -19.77 -7.40
CA ARG A 40 4.58 -20.48 -6.39
C ARG A 40 5.02 -20.12 -4.97
N TYR A 41 4.91 -18.84 -4.63
CA TYR A 41 5.52 -18.28 -3.42
C TYR A 41 4.98 -18.86 -2.11
N THR A 42 3.68 -19.15 -2.02
CA THR A 42 3.09 -19.78 -0.83
C THR A 42 3.72 -21.15 -0.55
N MET A 43 3.91 -21.97 -1.61
CA MET A 43 4.57 -23.28 -1.47
C MET A 43 6.06 -23.13 -1.18
N ALA A 44 6.72 -22.15 -1.80
CA ALA A 44 8.12 -21.82 -1.53
C ALA A 44 8.32 -21.44 -0.07
N ALA A 45 7.46 -20.61 0.50
CA ALA A 45 7.50 -20.23 1.91
C ALA A 45 7.35 -21.45 2.84
N ALA A 46 6.43 -22.37 2.53
CA ALA A 46 6.28 -23.61 3.32
C ALA A 46 7.53 -24.48 3.29
N GLU A 47 8.19 -24.62 2.13
CA GLU A 47 9.44 -25.36 2.02
C GLU A 47 10.61 -24.62 2.70
N MET A 48 10.66 -23.29 2.62
CA MET A 48 11.64 -22.48 3.35
C MET A 48 11.45 -22.57 4.87
N GLU A 49 10.22 -22.68 5.39
CA GLU A 49 9.98 -22.94 6.82
C GLU A 49 10.64 -24.25 7.26
N ARG A 50 10.53 -25.30 6.43
CA ARG A 50 11.18 -26.58 6.68
C ARG A 50 12.71 -26.48 6.67
N LEU A 51 13.28 -25.73 5.71
CA LEU A 51 14.72 -25.49 5.64
C LEU A 51 15.24 -24.69 6.84
N VAL A 52 14.50 -23.69 7.28
CA VAL A 52 14.82 -22.91 8.51
C VAL A 52 14.76 -23.81 9.74
N PHE A 53 13.80 -24.74 9.80
CA PHE A 53 13.72 -25.73 10.89
C PHE A 53 14.95 -26.67 10.91
N LEU A 54 15.41 -27.11 9.72
CA LEU A 54 16.59 -27.99 9.61
C LEU A 54 17.93 -27.27 9.95
N LYS A 55 18.00 -25.95 9.67
CA LYS A 55 19.18 -25.13 9.96
C LYS A 55 18.77 -23.80 10.60
N PRO A 56 18.40 -23.81 11.89
CA PRO A 56 17.80 -22.64 12.55
C PRO A 56 18.78 -21.46 12.75
N ASP A 57 20.09 -21.70 12.66
CA ASP A 57 21.08 -20.63 12.83
C ASP A 57 21.42 -19.89 11.52
N SER A 58 20.93 -20.36 10.38
CA SER A 58 21.21 -19.75 9.09
C SER A 58 20.41 -18.45 8.89
N LEU A 59 21.11 -17.32 8.95
CA LEU A 59 20.53 -16.01 8.61
C LEU A 59 20.01 -15.98 7.17
N GLN A 60 20.75 -16.59 6.26
CA GLN A 60 20.43 -16.66 4.84
C GLN A 60 19.07 -17.33 4.57
N LEU A 61 18.78 -18.45 5.28
CA LEU A 61 17.47 -19.12 5.15
C LEU A 61 16.34 -18.31 5.79
N LYS A 62 16.59 -17.66 6.93
CA LYS A 62 15.61 -16.78 7.57
C LYS A 62 15.23 -15.60 6.68
N THR A 63 16.21 -14.96 6.04
CA THR A 63 15.94 -13.85 5.10
C THR A 63 15.25 -14.34 3.84
N ALA A 64 15.66 -15.48 3.28
CA ALA A 64 15.00 -16.08 2.12
C ALA A 64 13.54 -16.44 2.40
N LEU A 65 13.23 -16.95 3.59
CA LEU A 65 11.87 -17.19 4.04
C LEU A 65 11.04 -15.89 4.09
N LEU A 66 11.58 -14.82 4.69
CA LEU A 66 10.89 -13.52 4.75
C LEU A 66 10.71 -12.92 3.35
N ASP A 67 11.66 -13.14 2.44
CA ASP A 67 11.52 -12.73 1.04
C ASP A 67 10.45 -13.53 0.30
N CYS A 68 10.31 -14.84 0.56
CA CYS A 68 9.20 -15.65 0.03
C CYS A 68 7.84 -15.12 0.53
N TYR A 69 7.71 -14.78 1.80
CA TYR A 69 6.50 -14.16 2.32
C TYR A 69 6.24 -12.78 1.71
N ALA A 70 7.29 -12.01 1.43
CA ALA A 70 7.15 -10.72 0.75
C ALA A 70 6.63 -10.86 -0.68
N LEU A 71 7.14 -11.86 -1.43
CA LEU A 71 6.67 -12.18 -2.78
C LEU A 71 5.22 -12.71 -2.79
N ASP A 72 4.83 -13.45 -1.74
CA ASP A 72 3.46 -13.93 -1.51
C ASP A 72 2.52 -12.84 -0.96
N GLN A 73 3.02 -11.64 -0.72
CA GLN A 73 2.32 -10.51 -0.09
C GLN A 73 1.75 -10.84 1.31
N ASN A 74 2.30 -11.85 1.97
CA ASN A 74 1.91 -12.27 3.31
C ASN A 74 2.68 -11.50 4.38
N TYR A 75 2.36 -10.23 4.53
CA TYR A 75 3.06 -9.31 5.44
C TYR A 75 2.87 -9.68 6.91
N GLU A 76 1.71 -10.26 7.27
CA GLU A 76 1.44 -10.74 8.63
C GLU A 76 2.43 -11.86 9.03
N ALA A 77 2.71 -12.79 8.11
CA ALA A 77 3.71 -13.83 8.35
C ALA A 77 5.11 -13.25 8.53
N ILE A 78 5.48 -12.18 7.81
CA ILE A 78 6.75 -11.48 8.01
C ILE A 78 6.85 -10.92 9.43
N GLU A 79 5.82 -10.21 9.89
CA GLU A 79 5.80 -9.64 11.24
C GLU A 79 5.94 -10.75 12.30
N ARG A 80 5.10 -11.78 12.23
CA ARG A 80 5.08 -12.89 13.18
C ARG A 80 6.41 -13.65 13.21
N ARG A 81 6.95 -14.04 12.03
CA ARG A 81 8.17 -14.86 11.98
C ARG A 81 9.42 -14.09 12.36
N SER A 82 9.53 -12.83 11.96
CA SER A 82 10.67 -11.98 12.34
C SER A 82 10.77 -11.73 13.85
N LEU A 83 9.63 -11.77 14.58
CA LEU A 83 9.61 -11.70 16.05
C LEU A 83 10.03 -13.02 16.73
N GLN A 84 9.79 -14.16 16.06
CA GLN A 84 10.10 -15.47 16.60
C GLN A 84 11.58 -15.85 16.40
N PHE A 85 12.30 -15.19 15.50
CA PHE A 85 13.71 -15.47 15.31
C PHE A 85 14.54 -14.98 16.50
N PRO A 86 15.39 -15.84 17.10
CA PRO A 86 16.23 -15.43 18.22
C PRO A 86 17.23 -14.36 17.78
N SER A 87 17.49 -13.42 18.68
CA SER A 87 18.55 -12.43 18.48
C SER A 87 19.91 -13.14 18.42
N GLN A 88 20.66 -12.83 17.38
CA GLN A 88 22.04 -13.30 17.18
C GLN A 88 23.01 -12.11 17.06
N GLY A 89 22.59 -10.95 17.57
CA GLY A 89 23.37 -9.73 17.57
C GLY A 89 22.70 -8.55 16.89
N PRO A 90 23.25 -7.33 17.06
CA PRO A 90 22.62 -6.10 16.62
C PRO A 90 22.29 -6.05 15.13
N MET A 91 23.12 -6.67 14.28
CA MET A 91 22.91 -6.70 12.84
C MET A 91 21.65 -7.51 12.47
N HIS A 92 21.45 -8.68 13.10
CA HIS A 92 20.27 -9.53 12.89
C HIS A 92 19.00 -8.82 13.36
N ASP A 93 19.06 -8.18 14.52
CA ASP A 93 17.94 -7.44 15.11
C ASP A 93 17.53 -6.27 14.20
N THR A 94 18.50 -5.52 13.68
CA THR A 94 18.28 -4.45 12.72
C THR A 94 17.63 -4.96 11.43
N LEU A 95 18.12 -6.10 10.91
CA LEU A 95 17.59 -6.70 9.68
C LEU A 95 16.13 -7.13 9.85
N PHE A 96 15.80 -7.87 10.90
CA PHE A 96 14.44 -8.33 11.15
C PHE A 96 13.50 -7.18 11.51
N PHE A 97 13.98 -6.17 12.23
CA PHE A 97 13.24 -4.95 12.47
C PHE A 97 12.87 -4.23 11.15
N ASN A 98 13.82 -4.15 10.22
CA ASN A 98 13.61 -3.55 8.91
C ASN A 98 12.52 -4.28 8.09
N TYR A 99 12.49 -5.62 8.16
CA TYR A 99 11.42 -6.42 7.55
C TYR A 99 10.06 -6.10 8.17
N ARG A 100 9.96 -6.00 9.50
CA ARG A 100 8.71 -5.68 10.21
C ARG A 100 8.18 -4.31 9.83
N VAL A 101 9.03 -3.29 9.91
CA VAL A 101 8.62 -1.91 9.56
C VAL A 101 8.13 -1.83 8.12
N TRP A 102 8.84 -2.48 7.20
CA TRP A 102 8.44 -2.52 5.80
C TRP A 102 7.10 -3.26 5.61
N ALA A 103 6.90 -4.39 6.28
CA ALA A 103 5.65 -5.16 6.23
C ALA A 103 4.47 -4.36 6.81
N SER A 104 4.64 -3.71 7.97
CA SER A 104 3.63 -2.84 8.58
C SER A 104 3.21 -1.70 7.66
N LEU A 105 4.16 -1.09 6.94
CA LEU A 105 3.85 -0.05 5.96
C LEU A 105 3.07 -0.59 4.76
N LYS A 106 3.43 -1.79 4.28
CA LYS A 106 2.70 -2.43 3.17
C LYS A 106 1.25 -2.78 3.55
N GLN A 107 1.02 -3.15 4.81
CA GLN A 107 -0.33 -3.38 5.35
C GLN A 107 -1.09 -2.08 5.67
N GLN A 108 -0.44 -0.91 5.59
CA GLN A 108 -0.99 0.35 6.06
C GLN A 108 -1.44 0.28 7.53
N SER A 109 -0.79 -0.56 8.33
CA SER A 109 -1.10 -0.71 9.75
C SER A 109 -0.73 0.57 10.51
N GLY A 110 -1.62 1.06 11.38
CA GLY A 110 -1.37 2.26 12.21
C GLY A 110 -0.29 2.07 13.29
N GLN A 111 0.30 0.87 13.39
CA GLN A 111 1.26 0.50 14.44
C GLN A 111 2.68 1.02 14.18
N LEU A 112 2.97 1.52 12.98
CA LEU A 112 4.32 1.94 12.59
C LEU A 112 4.92 2.98 13.52
N ASN A 113 4.13 3.99 13.93
CA ASN A 113 4.62 5.04 14.82
C ASN A 113 5.05 4.49 16.18
N ALA A 114 4.33 3.49 16.69
CA ALA A 114 4.70 2.81 17.93
C ALA A 114 6.01 2.02 17.75
N GLN A 115 6.18 1.31 16.63
CA GLN A 115 7.39 0.55 16.35
C GLN A 115 8.63 1.44 16.16
N LEU A 116 8.51 2.56 15.43
CA LEU A 116 9.62 3.48 15.19
C LEU A 116 9.99 4.35 16.42
N ASN A 117 9.07 4.50 17.36
CA ASN A 117 9.28 5.30 18.58
C ASN A 117 9.70 4.47 19.80
N THR A 118 9.81 3.16 19.68
CA THR A 118 10.37 2.34 20.76
C THR A 118 11.83 2.72 20.99
N THR A 119 12.21 2.94 22.24
CA THR A 119 13.57 3.35 22.68
C THR A 119 14.68 2.36 22.25
N TYR A 120 14.30 1.17 21.83
CA TYR A 120 15.18 0.09 21.40
C TYR A 120 15.07 -0.22 19.90
N ALA A 121 14.55 0.70 19.08
CA ALA A 121 14.51 0.49 17.64
C ALA A 121 15.96 0.50 17.08
N PRO A 122 16.50 -0.64 16.62
CA PRO A 122 17.88 -0.73 16.14
C PRO A 122 17.99 -0.19 14.71
N VAL A 123 17.52 1.02 14.48
CA VAL A 123 17.55 1.67 13.16
C VAL A 123 18.26 3.00 13.21
N SER A 124 19.04 3.28 12.16
CA SER A 124 19.67 4.59 12.01
C SER A 124 18.61 5.69 11.85
N GLU A 125 18.98 6.92 12.22
CA GLU A 125 18.12 8.10 12.07
C GLU A 125 17.66 8.27 10.59
N ASN A 126 18.53 7.95 9.62
CA ASN A 126 18.21 7.99 8.21
C ASN A 126 17.17 6.93 7.82
N ALA A 127 17.27 5.71 8.34
CA ALA A 127 16.28 4.67 8.11
C ALA A 127 14.92 5.06 8.72
N ARG A 128 14.94 5.64 9.92
CA ARG A 128 13.73 6.15 10.58
C ARG A 128 13.05 7.23 9.74
N LYS A 129 13.79 8.25 9.30
CA LYS A 129 13.28 9.31 8.43
C LYS A 129 12.74 8.75 7.11
N TYR A 130 13.45 7.80 6.52
CA TYR A 130 13.01 7.12 5.30
C TYR A 130 11.63 6.47 5.44
N TYR A 131 11.41 5.69 6.50
CA TYR A 131 10.12 5.04 6.72
C TYR A 131 9.00 6.02 7.09
N LEU A 132 9.30 7.06 7.88
CA LEU A 132 8.33 8.12 8.16
C LEU A 132 7.92 8.89 6.90
N SER A 133 8.86 9.12 5.99
CA SER A 133 8.57 9.76 4.70
C SER A 133 7.64 8.89 3.84
N TRP A 134 7.90 7.58 3.74
CA TRP A 134 7.01 6.65 3.03
C TRP A 134 5.63 6.56 3.68
N GLN A 135 5.56 6.51 5.01
CA GLN A 135 4.29 6.53 5.72
C GLN A 135 3.46 7.77 5.39
N ALA A 136 4.08 8.94 5.47
CA ALA A 136 3.42 10.20 5.16
C ALA A 136 2.94 10.22 3.69
N LEU A 137 3.75 9.69 2.76
CA LEU A 137 3.37 9.59 1.35
C LEU A 137 2.19 8.64 1.14
N LEU A 138 2.17 7.47 1.78
CA LEU A 138 1.05 6.53 1.73
C LEU A 138 -0.24 7.13 2.29
N LEU A 139 -0.14 7.97 3.33
CA LEU A 139 -1.25 8.73 3.89
C LEU A 139 -1.64 9.98 3.07
N ASN A 140 -1.01 10.18 1.90
CA ASN A 140 -1.23 11.33 1.02
C ASN A 140 -0.87 12.69 1.66
N ASP A 141 -0.02 12.67 2.70
CA ASP A 141 0.57 13.87 3.29
C ASP A 141 1.96 14.13 2.68
N VAL A 142 1.93 14.74 1.51
CA VAL A 142 3.16 15.01 0.73
C VAL A 142 4.07 16.02 1.44
N SER A 143 3.50 16.94 2.21
CA SER A 143 4.28 17.97 2.93
C SER A 143 5.16 17.33 4.01
N SER A 144 4.59 16.47 4.83
CA SER A 144 5.35 15.71 5.82
C SER A 144 6.31 14.71 5.18
N ALA A 145 5.90 14.07 4.06
CA ALA A 145 6.78 13.16 3.34
C ALA A 145 8.08 13.85 2.90
N ILE A 146 8.00 15.02 2.27
CA ILE A 146 9.18 15.79 1.84
C ILE A 146 10.06 16.24 3.03
N LYS A 147 9.42 16.59 4.15
CA LYS A 147 10.13 17.00 5.37
C LYS A 147 10.97 15.87 5.97
N PHE A 148 10.47 14.64 5.89
CA PHE A 148 11.14 13.47 6.43
C PHE A 148 12.15 12.83 5.49
N VAL A 149 12.29 13.24 4.23
CA VAL A 149 13.33 12.70 3.34
C VAL A 149 14.71 12.88 3.98
N PRO A 150 15.50 11.78 4.19
CA PRO A 150 16.83 11.88 4.78
C PRO A 150 17.84 12.44 3.76
N ARG A 151 18.01 13.77 3.76
CA ARG A 151 18.80 14.48 2.75
C ARG A 151 20.26 14.11 2.75
N ASP A 152 20.81 13.75 3.91
CA ASP A 152 22.21 13.32 4.06
C ASP A 152 22.49 11.95 3.41
N ALA A 153 21.44 11.21 3.14
CA ALA A 153 21.50 9.86 2.57
C ALA A 153 21.01 9.78 1.11
N LEU A 154 20.97 10.91 0.38
CA LEU A 154 20.52 10.94 -1.03
C LEU A 154 21.43 10.19 -2.01
N HIS A 155 22.64 9.81 -1.58
CA HIS A 155 23.54 8.94 -2.33
C HIS A 155 23.03 7.48 -2.37
N ILE A 156 22.13 7.11 -1.45
CA ILE A 156 21.52 5.77 -1.40
C ILE A 156 20.40 5.71 -2.45
N PRO A 157 20.41 4.72 -3.37
CA PRO A 157 19.44 4.63 -4.46
C PRO A 157 17.98 4.63 -4.00
N GLU A 158 17.67 3.95 -2.90
CA GLU A 158 16.31 3.86 -2.33
C GLU A 158 15.83 5.21 -1.81
N VAL A 159 16.73 5.99 -1.20
CA VAL A 159 16.42 7.36 -0.70
C VAL A 159 16.25 8.31 -1.87
N LYS A 160 17.06 8.18 -2.91
CA LYS A 160 16.92 8.95 -4.13
C LYS A 160 15.58 8.68 -4.81
N ALA A 161 15.17 7.42 -4.93
CA ALA A 161 13.87 7.02 -5.48
C ALA A 161 12.70 7.56 -4.64
N LEU A 162 12.80 7.53 -3.32
CA LEU A 162 11.84 8.18 -2.42
C LEU A 162 11.73 9.68 -2.70
N ASN A 163 12.86 10.38 -2.76
CA ASN A 163 12.87 11.82 -3.00
C ASN A 163 12.24 12.17 -4.36
N GLU A 164 12.55 11.45 -5.41
CA GLU A 164 11.94 11.61 -6.73
C GLU A 164 10.42 11.36 -6.69
N THR A 165 9.97 10.35 -5.96
CA THR A 165 8.55 10.05 -5.78
C THR A 165 7.84 11.18 -5.00
N CYS A 166 8.46 11.71 -3.95
CA CYS A 166 7.95 12.87 -3.21
C CYS A 166 7.85 14.12 -4.09
N LEU A 167 8.85 14.39 -4.92
CA LEU A 167 8.83 15.52 -5.86
C LEU A 167 7.74 15.35 -6.92
N LYS A 168 7.55 14.17 -7.49
CA LYS A 168 6.42 13.87 -8.38
C LYS A 168 5.08 14.12 -7.68
N ALA A 169 4.94 13.66 -6.43
CA ALA A 169 3.73 13.86 -5.63
C ALA A 169 3.44 15.34 -5.35
N SER A 170 4.48 16.15 -5.13
CA SER A 170 4.34 17.59 -4.89
C SER A 170 3.89 18.37 -6.12
N ASN A 171 4.23 17.89 -7.32
CA ASN A 171 3.84 18.49 -8.59
C ASN A 171 2.39 18.19 -9.00
N ILE A 172 1.68 17.35 -8.26
CA ILE A 172 0.28 17.04 -8.54
C ILE A 172 -0.59 18.27 -8.26
N LYS A 173 -1.29 18.73 -9.29
CA LYS A 173 -2.25 19.83 -9.16
C LYS A 173 -3.44 19.39 -8.32
N ARG A 174 -3.58 19.96 -7.12
CA ARG A 174 -4.71 19.72 -6.21
C ARG A 174 -5.73 20.82 -6.30
N LYS A 175 -6.99 20.47 -6.09
CA LYS A 175 -8.12 21.41 -6.04
C LYS A 175 -8.60 21.58 -4.60
N SER A 176 -8.85 22.82 -4.20
CA SER A 176 -9.37 23.10 -2.85
C SER A 176 -10.82 22.68 -2.73
N PRO A 177 -11.18 21.76 -1.82
CA PRO A 177 -12.58 21.40 -1.57
C PRO A 177 -13.40 22.58 -1.03
N ALA A 178 -12.79 23.41 -0.17
CA ALA A 178 -13.46 24.60 0.37
C ALA A 178 -13.79 25.60 -0.74
N LEU A 179 -12.84 25.87 -1.64
CA LEU A 179 -13.09 26.76 -2.79
C LEU A 179 -14.21 26.22 -3.69
N ALA A 180 -14.24 24.90 -3.95
CA ALA A 180 -15.32 24.29 -4.73
C ALA A 180 -16.69 24.48 -4.07
N ALA A 181 -16.77 24.35 -2.73
CA ALA A 181 -18.01 24.59 -1.99
C ALA A 181 -18.43 26.07 -2.05
N CYS A 182 -17.51 27.00 -1.81
CA CYS A 182 -17.77 28.45 -1.89
C CYS A 182 -18.25 28.86 -3.29
N MET A 183 -17.60 28.38 -4.35
CA MET A 183 -18.01 28.65 -5.73
C MET A 183 -19.45 28.19 -5.97
N SER A 184 -19.82 26.98 -5.52
CA SER A 184 -21.20 26.48 -5.67
C SER A 184 -22.21 27.18 -4.76
N GLY A 185 -21.76 27.81 -3.69
CA GLY A 185 -22.57 28.69 -2.85
C GLY A 185 -22.92 30.04 -3.53
N ILE A 186 -22.10 30.50 -4.50
CA ILE A 186 -22.38 31.72 -5.26
C ILE A 186 -23.14 31.34 -6.52
N ILE A 187 -22.63 30.41 -7.31
CA ILE A 187 -23.25 29.94 -8.54
C ILE A 187 -23.44 28.43 -8.47
N PRO A 188 -24.68 27.91 -8.39
CA PRO A 188 -24.91 26.47 -8.32
C PRO A 188 -24.20 25.72 -9.45
N GLY A 189 -23.48 24.63 -9.08
CA GLY A 189 -22.77 23.82 -10.06
C GLY A 189 -21.34 24.28 -10.39
N SER A 190 -20.95 25.52 -10.13
CA SER A 190 -19.63 26.05 -10.49
C SER A 190 -18.48 25.31 -9.79
N GLY A 191 -18.66 24.88 -8.55
CA GLY A 191 -17.67 24.08 -7.82
C GLY A 191 -17.47 22.67 -8.40
N LYS A 192 -18.54 22.04 -8.91
CA LYS A 192 -18.43 20.77 -9.66
C LYS A 192 -17.71 20.98 -10.99
N TRP A 193 -17.99 22.09 -11.67
CA TRP A 193 -17.26 22.48 -12.88
C TRP A 193 -15.77 22.66 -12.60
N TYR A 194 -15.43 23.40 -11.53
CA TYR A 194 -14.06 23.54 -11.06
C TYR A 194 -13.42 22.18 -10.77
N ALA A 195 -14.16 21.23 -10.17
CA ALA A 195 -13.69 19.86 -9.90
C ALA A 195 -13.55 18.99 -11.16
N GLY A 196 -14.01 19.47 -12.34
CA GLY A 196 -13.93 18.73 -13.60
C GLY A 196 -15.16 17.87 -13.90
N GLU A 197 -16.18 17.88 -13.04
CA GLU A 197 -17.44 17.14 -13.23
C GLU A 197 -18.47 18.02 -13.96
N ARG A 198 -18.18 18.33 -15.23
CA ARG A 198 -18.95 19.29 -16.05
C ARG A 198 -20.41 18.90 -16.24
N LYS A 199 -20.70 17.61 -16.46
CA LYS A 199 -22.07 17.11 -16.65
C LYS A 199 -22.90 17.33 -15.39
N ASP A 200 -22.39 16.96 -14.23
CA ASP A 200 -23.08 17.13 -12.95
C ASP A 200 -23.22 18.60 -12.54
N ALA A 201 -22.30 19.44 -12.98
CA ALA A 201 -22.38 20.88 -12.80
C ALA A 201 -23.57 21.49 -13.53
N VAL A 202 -23.75 21.15 -14.81
CA VAL A 202 -24.85 21.64 -15.65
C VAL A 202 -26.20 21.13 -15.14
N ILE A 203 -26.29 19.84 -14.82
CA ILE A 203 -27.52 19.23 -14.27
C ILE A 203 -27.91 19.93 -12.95
N GLY A 204 -26.94 20.15 -12.05
CA GLY A 204 -27.18 20.83 -10.78
C GLY A 204 -27.66 22.26 -10.97
N PHE A 205 -27.05 23.01 -11.89
CA PHE A 205 -27.46 24.38 -12.22
C PHE A 205 -28.89 24.44 -12.74
N ILE A 206 -29.21 23.60 -13.73
CA ILE A 206 -30.58 23.57 -14.34
C ILE A 206 -31.62 23.15 -13.31
N SER A 207 -31.35 22.11 -12.51
CA SER A 207 -32.31 21.60 -11.52
C SER A 207 -32.64 22.64 -10.46
N ILE A 208 -31.60 23.32 -9.91
CA ILE A 208 -31.81 24.37 -8.91
C ILE A 208 -32.52 25.58 -9.51
N GLY A 209 -32.14 26.01 -10.73
CA GLY A 209 -32.77 27.09 -11.43
C GLY A 209 -34.28 26.82 -11.74
N MET A 210 -34.60 25.58 -12.12
CA MET A 210 -35.98 25.15 -12.37
C MET A 210 -36.83 25.18 -11.08
N MET A 211 -36.27 24.68 -9.95
CA MET A 211 -36.97 24.73 -8.65
C MET A 211 -37.19 26.18 -8.18
N ALA A 212 -36.16 27.02 -8.33
CA ALA A 212 -36.28 28.45 -7.99
C ALA A 212 -37.33 29.15 -8.84
N TYR A 213 -37.38 28.85 -10.15
CA TYR A 213 -38.42 29.39 -11.04
C TYR A 213 -39.83 28.92 -10.67
N GLN A 214 -39.99 27.65 -10.33
CA GLN A 214 -41.28 27.11 -9.90
C GLN A 214 -41.77 27.74 -8.59
N ALA A 215 -40.84 27.90 -7.61
CA ALA A 215 -41.14 28.59 -6.36
C ALA A 215 -41.58 30.03 -6.61
N PHE A 216 -40.85 30.77 -7.48
CA PHE A 216 -41.19 32.14 -7.84
C PHE A 216 -42.58 32.21 -8.49
N ARG A 217 -42.92 31.33 -9.43
CA ARG A 217 -44.27 31.27 -10.04
C ARG A 217 -45.36 30.99 -9.03
N GLY A 218 -45.13 30.05 -8.10
CA GLY A 218 -46.07 29.74 -7.02
C GLY A 218 -46.38 30.96 -6.16
N PHE A 219 -45.35 31.63 -5.68
CA PHE A 219 -45.50 32.82 -4.83
C PHE A 219 -46.06 34.03 -5.58
N LYS A 220 -45.75 34.18 -6.87
CA LYS A 220 -46.30 35.24 -7.68
C LYS A 220 -47.83 35.09 -7.91
N LYS A 221 -48.33 33.84 -7.98
CA LYS A 221 -49.74 33.56 -8.22
C LYS A 221 -50.59 33.66 -6.95
N ASP A 222 -50.15 32.99 -5.87
CA ASP A 222 -50.97 32.76 -4.67
C ASP A 222 -50.35 33.39 -3.40
N GLY A 223 -49.32 34.23 -3.55
CA GLY A 223 -48.60 34.84 -2.44
C GLY A 223 -47.93 33.85 -1.52
N THR A 224 -47.77 34.23 -0.25
CA THR A 224 -47.18 33.39 0.80
C THR A 224 -48.05 32.19 1.19
N SER A 225 -49.31 32.14 0.75
CA SER A 225 -50.21 30.99 0.96
C SER A 225 -50.03 29.86 -0.03
N SER A 226 -49.12 30.01 -1.01
CA SER A 226 -48.88 29.03 -2.07
C SER A 226 -48.19 27.77 -1.51
N VAL A 227 -48.93 26.69 -1.35
CA VAL A 227 -48.37 25.37 -0.98
C VAL A 227 -47.37 24.89 -2.04
N TYR A 228 -47.67 25.10 -3.32
CA TYR A 228 -46.77 24.76 -4.44
C TYR A 228 -45.47 25.55 -4.38
N GLY A 229 -45.55 26.85 -4.07
CA GLY A 229 -44.41 27.74 -3.89
C GLY A 229 -43.47 27.22 -2.78
N TRP A 230 -44.02 26.87 -1.63
CA TRP A 230 -43.26 26.36 -0.49
C TRP A 230 -42.63 24.99 -0.75
N ILE A 231 -43.34 24.07 -1.39
CA ILE A 231 -42.77 22.75 -1.77
C ILE A 231 -41.58 22.93 -2.70
N SER A 232 -41.74 23.76 -3.76
CA SER A 232 -40.66 23.99 -4.73
C SER A 232 -39.47 24.70 -4.10
N ALA A 233 -39.69 25.67 -3.21
CA ALA A 233 -38.64 26.37 -2.48
C ALA A 233 -37.85 25.43 -1.55
N SER A 234 -38.56 24.58 -0.81
CA SER A 234 -37.95 23.62 0.11
C SER A 234 -37.10 22.58 -0.63
N LEU A 235 -37.61 22.03 -1.74
CA LEU A 235 -36.86 21.11 -2.61
C LEU A 235 -35.65 21.81 -3.23
N GLY A 236 -35.84 23.06 -3.72
CA GLY A 236 -34.76 23.87 -4.28
C GLY A 236 -33.65 24.14 -3.26
N ALA A 237 -34.00 24.44 -2.00
CA ALA A 237 -33.03 24.62 -0.92
C ALA A 237 -32.26 23.32 -0.63
N GLY A 238 -32.97 22.18 -0.60
CA GLY A 238 -32.35 20.88 -0.44
C GLY A 238 -31.34 20.56 -1.56
N PHE A 239 -31.73 20.76 -2.81
CA PHE A 239 -30.84 20.60 -3.97
C PHE A 239 -29.65 21.56 -3.92
N TYR A 240 -29.87 22.81 -3.50
CA TYR A 240 -28.80 23.80 -3.37
C TYR A 240 -27.77 23.42 -2.31
N LEU A 241 -28.21 23.03 -1.11
CA LEU A 241 -27.29 22.56 -0.05
C LEU A 241 -26.57 21.28 -0.49
N GLY A 242 -27.29 20.33 -1.08
CA GLY A 242 -26.72 19.12 -1.66
C GLY A 242 -25.68 19.39 -2.74
N ASN A 243 -25.88 20.43 -3.56
CA ASN A 243 -24.94 20.83 -4.59
C ASN A 243 -23.65 21.43 -4.01
N ILE A 244 -23.73 22.24 -2.94
CA ILE A 244 -22.54 22.77 -2.22
C ILE A 244 -21.72 21.63 -1.65
N TYR A 245 -22.37 20.72 -0.90
CA TYR A 245 -21.71 19.55 -0.33
C TYR A 245 -21.13 18.61 -1.42
N GLY A 246 -21.90 18.39 -2.49
CA GLY A 246 -21.46 17.60 -3.64
C GLY A 246 -20.21 18.18 -4.31
N SER A 247 -20.12 19.50 -4.41
CA SER A 247 -18.94 20.17 -4.99
C SER A 247 -17.68 19.99 -4.17
N LEU A 248 -17.79 20.07 -2.84
CA LEU A 248 -16.70 19.74 -1.91
C LEU A 248 -16.21 18.30 -2.13
N ARG A 249 -17.16 17.37 -2.21
CA ARG A 249 -16.85 15.95 -2.42
C ARG A 249 -16.23 15.67 -3.80
N SER A 250 -16.68 16.40 -4.83
CA SER A 250 -16.12 16.30 -6.18
C SER A 250 -14.66 16.73 -6.24
N ALA A 251 -14.29 17.82 -5.54
CA ALA A 251 -12.90 18.25 -5.45
C ALA A 251 -12.02 17.24 -4.68
N LYS A 252 -12.54 16.61 -3.61
CA LYS A 252 -11.84 15.53 -2.92
C LYS A 252 -11.61 14.33 -3.85
N ARG A 253 -12.63 13.86 -4.56
CA ARG A 253 -12.51 12.77 -5.54
C ARG A 253 -11.52 13.09 -6.66
N TYR A 254 -11.47 14.34 -7.11
CA TYR A 254 -10.47 14.77 -8.08
C TYR A 254 -9.06 14.59 -7.52
N ASN A 255 -8.78 15.05 -6.29
CA ASN A 255 -7.48 14.91 -5.65
C ASN A 255 -7.08 13.46 -5.43
N GLU A 256 -8.02 12.60 -5.03
CA GLU A 256 -7.80 11.16 -4.88
C GLU A 256 -7.44 10.49 -6.22
N ARG A 257 -8.14 10.86 -7.30
CA ARG A 257 -7.82 10.37 -8.66
C ARG A 257 -6.42 10.80 -9.11
N GLN A 258 -6.05 12.05 -8.82
CA GLN A 258 -4.71 12.55 -9.14
C GLN A 258 -3.62 11.82 -8.33
N PHE A 259 -3.89 11.55 -7.06
CA PHE A 259 -2.93 10.81 -6.22
C PHE A 259 -2.76 9.36 -6.68
N LYS A 260 -3.81 8.72 -7.19
CA LYS A 260 -3.71 7.36 -7.74
C LYS A 260 -2.69 7.20 -8.88
N ILE A 261 -2.35 8.29 -9.57
CA ILE A 261 -1.36 8.27 -10.66
C ILE A 261 0.05 7.91 -10.15
N ILE A 262 0.37 8.28 -8.91
CA ILE A 262 1.68 7.99 -8.31
C ILE A 262 1.74 6.69 -7.51
N ILE A 263 0.61 6.01 -7.29
CA ILE A 263 0.59 4.74 -6.55
C ILE A 263 1.55 3.70 -7.17
N PRO A 264 1.59 3.50 -8.49
CA PRO A 264 2.55 2.58 -9.10
C PRO A 264 4.01 2.96 -8.83
N ASP A 265 4.34 4.27 -8.83
CA ASP A 265 5.69 4.74 -8.47
C ASP A 265 6.00 4.43 -7.00
N ILE A 266 5.02 4.61 -6.08
CA ILE A 266 5.15 4.26 -4.67
C ILE A 266 5.41 2.75 -4.53
N GLU A 267 4.60 1.91 -5.17
CA GLU A 267 4.71 0.45 -5.08
C GLU A 267 6.06 -0.06 -5.62
N ASN A 268 6.53 0.48 -6.74
CA ASN A 268 7.78 0.09 -7.37
C ASN A 268 9.02 0.59 -6.61
N ASN A 269 8.95 1.79 -6.06
CA ASN A 269 10.08 2.45 -5.41
C ASN A 269 10.18 2.18 -3.91
N PHE A 270 9.08 1.72 -3.28
CA PHE A 270 9.09 1.42 -1.86
C PHE A 270 9.80 0.09 -1.59
N LYS A 271 11.10 0.17 -1.33
CA LYS A 271 11.96 -0.94 -0.95
C LYS A 271 12.34 -0.84 0.53
N ARG A 272 12.88 -1.92 1.08
CA ARG A 272 13.48 -1.88 2.41
C ARG A 272 14.70 -0.96 2.40
N PHE A 273 14.89 -0.22 3.50
CA PHE A 273 16.09 0.61 3.64
C PHE A 273 17.33 -0.32 3.66
N PRO A 274 18.36 -0.05 2.86
CA PRO A 274 19.54 -0.89 2.83
C PRO A 274 20.28 -0.83 4.18
N ILE A 275 20.67 -1.98 4.68
CA ILE A 275 21.56 -2.08 5.84
C ILE A 275 22.96 -2.15 5.27
N SER A 276 23.76 -1.10 5.50
CA SER A 276 25.18 -1.18 5.20
C SER A 276 25.78 -2.28 6.07
N THR A 277 26.18 -3.38 5.46
CA THR A 277 27.14 -4.29 6.06
C THR A 277 28.43 -3.51 6.25
N PRO A 278 29.03 -3.51 7.46
CA PRO A 278 30.30 -2.86 7.70
C PRO A 278 31.42 -3.43 6.82
#